data_ed70ecabb092ea031a66127b963c03d3
#
_entry.id   ed70ecabb092ea031a66127b963c03d3
#
_cell.length_a   1.000
_cell.length_b   1.000
_cell.length_c   1.000
_cell.angle_alpha   90.00
_cell.angle_beta   90.00
_cell.angle_gamma   90.00
#
_symmetry.space_group_name_H-M   'P 1'
#
loop_
_entity.id
_entity.type
_entity.pdbx_description
1 polymer ?
#
loop_
_entity_poly.entity_id
_entity_poly.type
_entity_poly.pdbx_seq_one_letter_code
_entity_poly.pdbx_strand_id
1 'polypeptide(L)'
;FHPYDSFTPVLDFIRRSSEDPGVIAIKQTLYRVGNASPIVKALIEARRSGKQVTAVVELKARFDEERNITWAEEMEKAGVNVVYGLVGMKIHAKLCLVVRREPEGVSRYVHIGTGNYNPSTAKMYTDMGLITANPNICADVTDLFNVMTGSAHREQYRELLVSPLSMRRSLLDMIQRETALHQQNGNGEIIFKCNQLVDKHVIRALYRASMEGVRVRLQVRGICCLRPGVKGISDNIEVTSIVGRFLEHPRVYWFNANG
;
A
#
# COMPACT_ATOMS: atom_id res chain seq x y z
N PHE A 1 13.57 -0.93 -3.51
CA PHE A 1 13.06 -2.27 -3.92
C PHE A 1 13.64 -3.34 -3.01
N HIS A 2 12.79 -4.08 -2.30
CA HIS A 2 13.20 -5.23 -1.51
C HIS A 2 13.04 -6.51 -2.33
N PRO A 3 13.86 -7.54 -2.11
CA PRO A 3 14.99 -7.63 -1.18
C PRO A 3 16.32 -7.13 -1.75
N TYR A 4 16.31 -6.49 -2.93
CA TYR A 4 17.51 -6.05 -3.66
C TYR A 4 18.19 -4.87 -2.96
N ASP A 5 17.38 -3.96 -2.41
CA ASP A 5 17.81 -2.86 -1.56
C ASP A 5 17.55 -3.16 -0.09
N SER A 6 18.35 -2.54 0.78
CA SER A 6 18.21 -2.66 2.23
C SER A 6 16.88 -2.09 2.73
N PHE A 7 16.32 -2.71 3.77
CA PHE A 7 15.18 -2.16 4.51
C PHE A 7 15.57 -1.01 5.45
N THR A 8 16.86 -0.78 5.62
CA THR A 8 17.42 0.27 6.52
C THR A 8 16.85 1.66 6.26
N PRO A 9 16.66 2.14 5.00
CA PRO A 9 16.06 3.46 4.77
C PRO A 9 14.68 3.64 5.38
N VAL A 10 13.85 2.59 5.40
CA VAL A 10 12.53 2.63 6.03
C VAL A 10 12.64 2.70 7.55
N LEU A 11 13.54 1.91 8.13
CA LEU A 11 13.82 1.95 9.58
C LEU A 11 14.36 3.31 9.99
N ASP A 12 15.32 3.83 9.23
CA ASP A 12 15.94 5.13 9.49
C ASP A 12 14.95 6.29 9.37
N PHE A 13 14.02 6.22 8.41
CA PHE A 13 12.96 7.20 8.30
C PHE A 13 12.14 7.30 9.59
N ILE A 14 11.73 6.17 10.16
CA ILE A 14 10.93 6.13 11.38
C ILE A 14 11.80 6.49 12.62
N ARG A 15 13.00 5.92 12.72
CA ARG A 15 13.92 6.17 13.85
C ARG A 15 14.32 7.65 13.92
N ARG A 16 14.81 8.23 12.81
CA ARG A 16 15.16 9.65 12.77
C ARG A 16 13.97 10.55 13.08
N SER A 17 12.78 10.19 12.61
CA SER A 17 11.56 10.93 12.96
C SER A 17 11.23 10.83 14.45
N SER A 18 11.57 9.74 15.13
CA SER A 18 11.37 9.65 16.58
C SER A 18 12.34 10.52 17.38
N GLU A 19 13.55 10.74 16.86
CA GLU A 19 14.62 11.51 17.48
C GLU A 19 14.54 13.02 17.15
N ASP A 20 14.00 13.40 15.99
CA ASP A 20 13.97 14.79 15.50
C ASP A 20 13.05 15.68 16.36
N PRO A 21 13.56 16.74 16.99
CA PRO A 21 12.75 17.64 17.83
C PRO A 21 11.69 18.43 17.04
N GLY A 22 11.88 18.62 15.74
CA GLY A 22 10.89 19.26 14.86
C GLY A 22 9.66 18.40 14.58
N VAL A 23 9.79 17.07 14.73
CA VAL A 23 8.64 16.15 14.51
C VAL A 23 7.67 16.24 15.67
N ILE A 24 6.42 16.54 15.36
CA ILE A 24 5.32 16.72 16.33
C ILE A 24 4.36 15.53 16.38
N ALA A 25 4.22 14.80 15.27
CA ALA A 25 3.36 13.62 15.25
C ALA A 25 3.89 12.54 14.29
N ILE A 26 3.62 11.26 14.65
CA ILE A 26 3.86 10.08 13.81
C ILE A 26 2.59 9.23 13.82
N LYS A 27 2.07 8.88 12.63
CA LYS A 27 0.98 7.91 12.49
C LYS A 27 1.47 6.73 11.66
N GLN A 28 1.23 5.50 12.14
CA GLN A 28 1.80 4.28 11.57
C GLN A 28 0.77 3.16 11.50
N THR A 29 0.69 2.46 10.36
CA THR A 29 -0.04 1.20 10.27
C THR A 29 0.88 0.03 10.63
N LEU A 30 0.39 -0.92 11.41
CA LEU A 30 1.15 -2.10 11.84
C LEU A 30 0.41 -3.39 11.47
N TYR A 31 1.09 -4.23 10.69
CA TYR A 31 0.61 -5.52 10.25
C TYR A 31 1.79 -6.49 10.18
N ARG A 32 1.76 -7.59 10.94
CA ARG A 32 2.86 -8.59 11.01
C ARG A 32 4.22 -7.97 11.33
N VAL A 33 4.30 -7.28 12.44
CA VAL A 33 5.48 -6.48 12.80
C VAL A 33 6.71 -7.33 13.15
N GLY A 34 6.53 -8.58 13.55
CA GLY A 34 7.60 -9.49 13.94
C GLY A 34 8.06 -9.32 15.40
N ASN A 35 9.01 -10.16 15.82
CA ASN A 35 9.57 -10.10 17.19
C ASN A 35 10.51 -8.91 17.35
N ALA A 36 10.53 -8.29 18.54
CA ALA A 36 11.45 -7.21 18.91
C ALA A 36 11.54 -6.08 17.86
N SER A 37 10.38 -5.67 17.34
CA SER A 37 10.32 -4.70 16.22
C SER A 37 11.02 -3.39 16.55
N PRO A 38 12.03 -2.99 15.76
CA PRO A 38 12.67 -1.69 15.92
C PRO A 38 11.71 -0.52 15.67
N ILE A 39 10.65 -0.74 14.90
CA ILE A 39 9.62 0.25 14.60
C ILE A 39 8.76 0.51 15.83
N VAL A 40 8.30 -0.53 16.51
CA VAL A 40 7.52 -0.39 17.76
C VAL A 40 8.35 0.35 18.81
N LYS A 41 9.63 0.01 18.96
CA LYS A 41 10.53 0.71 19.86
C LYS A 41 10.64 2.20 19.53
N ALA A 42 10.85 2.54 18.25
CA ALA A 42 10.95 3.93 17.80
C ALA A 42 9.63 4.71 18.05
N LEU A 43 8.47 4.09 17.87
CA LEU A 43 7.17 4.71 18.18
C LEU A 43 6.99 4.98 19.68
N ILE A 44 7.41 4.04 20.53
CA ILE A 44 7.38 4.21 21.99
C ILE A 44 8.33 5.34 22.42
N GLU A 45 9.55 5.40 21.87
CA GLU A 45 10.52 6.46 22.14
C GLU A 45 10.02 7.83 21.67
N ALA A 46 9.42 7.89 20.48
CA ALA A 46 8.76 9.11 20.00
C ALA A 46 7.71 9.62 20.99
N ARG A 47 6.88 8.72 21.50
CA ARG A 47 5.85 9.07 22.49
C ARG A 47 6.45 9.56 23.80
N ARG A 48 7.50 8.89 24.30
CA ARG A 48 8.21 9.30 25.51
C ARG A 48 8.88 10.66 25.37
N SER A 49 9.30 11.01 24.15
CA SER A 49 9.85 12.34 23.80
C SER A 49 8.78 13.41 23.57
N GLY A 50 7.50 13.13 23.94
CA GLY A 50 6.42 14.11 23.90
C GLY A 50 5.70 14.25 22.56
N LYS A 51 6.04 13.44 21.53
CA LYS A 51 5.36 13.47 20.23
C LYS A 51 3.98 12.81 20.31
N GLN A 52 3.07 13.25 19.44
CA GLN A 52 1.80 12.56 19.25
C GLN A 52 2.04 11.32 18.38
N VAL A 53 1.77 10.13 18.91
CA VAL A 53 1.95 8.87 18.18
C VAL A 53 0.64 8.11 18.11
N THR A 54 0.25 7.75 16.89
CA THR A 54 -0.93 6.90 16.62
C THR A 54 -0.48 5.65 15.86
N ALA A 55 -0.81 4.48 16.38
CA ALA A 55 -0.57 3.20 15.75
C ALA A 55 -1.91 2.54 15.40
N VAL A 56 -2.13 2.27 14.10
CA VAL A 56 -3.30 1.51 13.65
C VAL A 56 -2.87 0.05 13.47
N VAL A 57 -3.35 -0.82 14.36
CA VAL A 57 -2.90 -2.21 14.47
C VAL A 57 -3.97 -3.15 13.92
N GLU A 58 -3.59 -4.03 12.98
CA GLU A 58 -4.44 -5.14 12.52
C GLU A 58 -4.18 -6.38 13.38
N LEU A 59 -5.11 -6.70 14.25
CA LEU A 59 -4.99 -7.87 15.14
C LEU A 59 -5.15 -9.22 14.42
N LYS A 60 -6.01 -9.27 13.38
CA LYS A 60 -6.34 -10.51 12.65
C LYS A 60 -5.29 -10.88 11.59
N ALA A 61 -4.01 -10.70 11.89
CA ALA A 61 -2.93 -11.17 11.04
C ALA A 61 -2.63 -12.65 11.37
N ARG A 62 -3.07 -13.57 10.49
CA ARG A 62 -2.89 -15.03 10.69
C ARG A 62 -1.46 -15.35 11.15
N PHE A 63 -1.34 -16.14 12.24
CA PHE A 63 -0.10 -16.58 12.89
C PHE A 63 0.67 -15.51 13.67
N ASP A 64 0.17 -14.28 13.78
CA ASP A 64 0.81 -13.19 14.50
C ASP A 64 -0.13 -12.49 15.52
N GLU A 65 -1.31 -13.07 15.78
CA GLU A 65 -2.36 -12.46 16.61
C GLU A 65 -1.88 -12.16 18.03
N GLU A 66 -1.32 -13.15 18.74
CA GLU A 66 -0.83 -12.97 20.12
C GLU A 66 0.27 -11.93 20.22
N ARG A 67 1.17 -11.92 19.22
CA ARG A 67 2.28 -10.97 19.19
C ARG A 67 1.79 -9.55 18.94
N ASN A 68 0.82 -9.38 18.04
CA ASN A 68 0.25 -8.07 17.76
C ASN A 68 -0.47 -7.50 18.98
N ILE A 69 -1.12 -8.35 19.80
CA ILE A 69 -1.73 -7.95 21.07
C ILE A 69 -0.64 -7.47 22.04
N THR A 70 0.42 -8.25 22.24
CA THR A 70 1.51 -7.89 23.15
C THR A 70 2.14 -6.54 22.80
N TRP A 71 2.44 -6.31 21.51
CA TRP A 71 2.98 -5.02 21.04
C TRP A 71 2.01 -3.86 21.20
N ALA A 72 0.73 -4.11 20.96
CA ALA A 72 -0.31 -3.11 21.17
C ALA A 72 -0.37 -2.67 22.63
N GLU A 73 -0.39 -3.63 23.56
CA GLU A 73 -0.37 -3.35 25.01
C GLU A 73 0.88 -2.59 25.48
N GLU A 74 2.06 -2.93 24.94
CA GLU A 74 3.30 -2.21 25.27
C GLU A 74 3.25 -0.76 24.78
N MET A 75 2.71 -0.53 23.58
CA MET A 75 2.53 0.81 23.04
C MET A 75 1.50 1.62 23.86
N GLU A 76 0.37 1.01 24.24
CA GLU A 76 -0.65 1.65 25.09
C GLU A 76 -0.08 2.03 26.46
N LYS A 77 0.66 1.13 27.11
CA LYS A 77 1.35 1.41 28.39
C LYS A 77 2.35 2.57 28.29
N ALA A 78 2.94 2.77 27.11
CA ALA A 78 3.82 3.90 26.81
C ALA A 78 3.05 5.19 26.45
N GLY A 79 1.72 5.14 26.35
CA GLY A 79 0.86 6.27 26.02
C GLY A 79 0.70 6.54 24.51
N VAL A 80 1.06 5.59 23.65
CA VAL A 80 0.74 5.64 22.22
C VAL A 80 -0.77 5.47 22.04
N ASN A 81 -1.37 6.25 21.16
CA ASN A 81 -2.76 6.05 20.77
C ASN A 81 -2.87 4.85 19.83
N VAL A 82 -3.31 3.70 20.34
CA VAL A 82 -3.48 2.46 19.58
C VAL A 82 -4.93 2.33 19.11
N VAL A 83 -5.10 2.09 17.81
CA VAL A 83 -6.42 1.88 17.18
C VAL A 83 -6.45 0.49 16.57
N TYR A 84 -7.43 -0.31 16.93
CA TYR A 84 -7.60 -1.70 16.52
C TYR A 84 -8.49 -1.82 15.27
N GLY A 85 -8.03 -1.26 14.16
CA GLY A 85 -8.68 -1.38 12.87
C GLY A 85 -10.09 -0.77 12.78
N LEU A 86 -10.81 -1.16 11.73
CA LEU A 86 -12.19 -0.78 11.48
C LEU A 86 -13.10 -2.01 11.57
N VAL A 87 -14.26 -1.86 12.20
CA VAL A 87 -15.23 -2.95 12.32
C VAL A 87 -15.64 -3.45 10.92
N GLY A 88 -15.53 -4.77 10.72
CA GLY A 88 -15.89 -5.42 9.45
C GLY A 88 -14.88 -5.26 8.31
N MET A 89 -13.81 -4.51 8.50
CA MET A 89 -12.76 -4.32 7.50
C MET A 89 -11.39 -4.74 8.05
N LYS A 90 -10.51 -5.20 7.14
CA LYS A 90 -9.13 -5.53 7.46
C LYS A 90 -8.20 -4.42 7.00
N ILE A 91 -7.34 -3.93 7.90
CA ILE A 91 -6.34 -2.93 7.54
C ILE A 91 -5.09 -3.62 7.00
N HIS A 92 -4.87 -3.45 5.70
CA HIS A 92 -3.72 -4.03 4.99
C HIS A 92 -2.79 -2.96 4.38
N ALA A 93 -3.08 -1.69 4.56
CA ALA A 93 -2.23 -0.58 4.13
C ALA A 93 -0.89 -0.57 4.90
N LYS A 94 0.17 -0.15 4.22
CA LYS A 94 1.50 0.04 4.81
C LYS A 94 1.88 1.49 4.65
N LEU A 95 1.58 2.27 5.69
CA LEU A 95 1.69 3.73 5.71
C LEU A 95 2.40 4.19 6.97
N CYS A 96 3.31 5.14 6.80
CA CYS A 96 3.84 5.96 7.88
C CYS A 96 3.70 7.43 7.49
N LEU A 97 3.06 8.21 8.34
CA LEU A 97 2.92 9.66 8.20
C LEU A 97 3.71 10.33 9.32
N VAL A 98 4.62 11.21 8.95
CA VAL A 98 5.38 12.07 9.85
C VAL A 98 4.95 13.52 9.64
N VAL A 99 4.62 14.20 10.73
CA VAL A 99 4.27 15.63 10.73
C VAL A 99 5.37 16.40 11.45
N ARG A 100 6.00 17.33 10.76
CA ARG A 100 7.14 18.09 11.22
C ARG A 100 6.85 19.58 11.20
N ARG A 101 7.30 20.29 12.24
CA ARG A 101 7.29 21.76 12.27
C ARG A 101 8.53 22.24 11.53
N GLU A 102 8.33 23.08 10.53
CA GLU A 102 9.36 23.75 9.75
C GLU A 102 9.32 25.26 10.02
N PRO A 103 10.34 26.03 9.61
CA PRO A 103 10.31 27.50 9.74
C PRO A 103 9.09 28.13 9.04
N GLU A 104 8.71 27.60 7.88
CA GLU A 104 7.60 28.12 7.09
C GLU A 104 6.23 27.53 7.45
N GLY A 105 6.15 26.64 8.46
CA GLY A 105 4.89 26.01 8.88
C GLY A 105 5.01 24.53 9.18
N VAL A 106 3.99 23.77 8.81
CA VAL A 106 3.93 22.32 9.09
C VAL A 106 4.05 21.53 7.79
N SER A 107 5.10 20.73 7.71
CA SER A 107 5.35 19.80 6.61
C SER A 107 4.95 18.37 6.96
N ARG A 108 4.64 17.60 5.93
CA ARG A 108 4.29 16.18 6.06
C ARG A 108 5.18 15.34 5.17
N TYR A 109 5.61 14.21 5.71
CA TYR A 109 6.42 13.21 5.02
C TYR A 109 5.74 11.87 5.16
N VAL A 110 5.69 11.12 4.07
CA VAL A 110 4.96 9.85 4.02
C VAL A 110 5.87 8.76 3.47
N HIS A 111 5.84 7.59 4.11
CA HIS A 111 6.26 6.35 3.49
C HIS A 111 5.02 5.52 3.14
N ILE A 112 4.94 5.06 1.88
CA ILE A 112 3.93 4.13 1.38
C ILE A 112 4.66 2.89 0.86
N GLY A 113 4.27 1.69 1.31
CA GLY A 113 4.89 0.45 0.88
C GLY A 113 3.89 -0.62 0.46
N THR A 114 4.32 -1.54 -0.39
CA THR A 114 3.61 -2.80 -0.67
C THR A 114 3.95 -3.85 0.38
N GLY A 115 5.14 -3.76 1.00
CA GLY A 115 5.68 -4.67 2.00
C GLY A 115 5.32 -4.31 3.43
N ASN A 116 5.22 -5.32 4.29
CA ASN A 116 5.01 -5.12 5.72
C ASN A 116 6.22 -4.43 6.36
N TYR A 117 5.98 -3.73 7.46
CA TYR A 117 7.04 -3.13 8.27
C TYR A 117 7.78 -4.21 9.10
N ASN A 118 8.39 -5.15 8.40
CA ASN A 118 9.07 -6.31 8.99
C ASN A 118 10.39 -6.58 8.24
N PRO A 119 11.56 -6.33 8.88
CA PRO A 119 12.88 -6.54 8.27
C PRO A 119 13.13 -7.98 7.82
N SER A 120 12.52 -8.96 8.46
CA SER A 120 12.71 -10.38 8.10
C SER A 120 11.99 -10.72 6.81
N THR A 121 10.73 -10.28 6.64
CA THR A 121 9.99 -10.51 5.39
C THR A 121 10.55 -9.69 4.25
N ALA A 122 11.14 -8.53 4.50
CA ALA A 122 11.79 -7.70 3.48
C ALA A 122 13.00 -8.37 2.81
N LYS A 123 13.57 -9.43 3.41
CA LYS A 123 14.65 -10.24 2.84
C LYS A 123 14.16 -11.35 1.91
N MET A 124 12.86 -11.67 1.95
CA MET A 124 12.29 -12.83 1.25
C MET A 124 11.17 -12.43 0.27
N TYR A 125 10.60 -11.24 0.40
CA TYR A 125 9.51 -10.75 -0.43
C TYR A 125 10.02 -9.67 -1.36
N THR A 126 9.58 -9.70 -2.62
CA THR A 126 9.76 -8.54 -3.49
C THR A 126 8.73 -7.49 -3.10
N ASP A 127 9.18 -6.30 -2.75
CA ASP A 127 8.31 -5.19 -2.35
C ASP A 127 8.87 -3.85 -2.83
N MET A 128 7.99 -2.85 -2.88
CA MET A 128 8.33 -1.47 -3.24
C MET A 128 7.93 -0.54 -2.12
N GLY A 129 8.74 0.48 -1.87
CA GLY A 129 8.44 1.57 -0.95
C GLY A 129 8.72 2.91 -1.59
N LEU A 130 7.90 3.89 -1.29
CA LEU A 130 8.02 5.29 -1.69
C LEU A 130 8.09 6.16 -0.44
N ILE A 131 9.11 6.99 -0.31
CA ILE A 131 9.16 8.09 0.66
C ILE A 131 8.93 9.38 -0.11
N THR A 132 7.97 10.19 0.31
CA THR A 132 7.57 11.40 -0.41
C THR A 132 7.10 12.51 0.52
N ALA A 133 7.28 13.76 0.06
CA ALA A 133 6.69 14.97 0.64
C ALA A 133 5.64 15.59 -0.31
N ASN A 134 5.20 14.87 -1.36
CA ASN A 134 4.17 15.37 -2.27
C ASN A 134 2.93 15.79 -1.49
N PRO A 135 2.46 17.05 -1.61
CA PRO A 135 1.41 17.60 -0.77
C PRO A 135 0.06 16.88 -0.95
N ASN A 136 -0.27 16.44 -2.15
CA ASN A 136 -1.52 15.73 -2.42
C ASN A 136 -1.52 14.34 -1.78
N ILE A 137 -0.43 13.59 -1.96
CA ILE A 137 -0.26 12.26 -1.35
C ILE A 137 -0.27 12.38 0.18
N CYS A 138 0.46 13.36 0.73
CA CYS A 138 0.51 13.59 2.17
C CYS A 138 -0.87 13.99 2.75
N ALA A 139 -1.63 14.80 2.02
CA ALA A 139 -2.99 15.16 2.40
C ALA A 139 -3.92 13.94 2.40
N ASP A 140 -3.86 13.13 1.34
CA ASP A 140 -4.66 11.91 1.24
C ASP A 140 -4.34 10.88 2.32
N VAL A 141 -3.06 10.67 2.64
CA VAL A 141 -2.63 9.78 3.73
C VAL A 141 -3.10 10.33 5.08
N THR A 142 -3.08 11.65 5.28
CA THR A 142 -3.63 12.28 6.49
C THR A 142 -5.12 12.00 6.62
N ASP A 143 -5.87 12.22 5.54
CA ASP A 143 -7.31 11.96 5.48
C ASP A 143 -7.61 10.47 5.72
N LEU A 144 -6.82 9.56 5.14
CA LEU A 144 -6.99 8.13 5.34
C LEU A 144 -6.73 7.70 6.80
N PHE A 145 -5.71 8.25 7.46
CA PHE A 145 -5.51 8.02 8.89
C PHE A 145 -6.68 8.53 9.72
N ASN A 146 -7.26 9.69 9.38
CA ASN A 146 -8.43 10.21 10.08
C ASN A 146 -9.66 9.29 9.90
N VAL A 147 -9.84 8.70 8.71
CA VAL A 147 -10.87 7.66 8.50
C VAL A 147 -10.58 6.41 9.32
N MET A 148 -9.35 5.90 9.30
CA MET A 148 -8.97 4.69 10.04
C MET A 148 -9.08 4.85 11.57
N THR A 149 -8.98 6.08 12.08
CA THR A 149 -9.15 6.39 13.52
C THR A 149 -10.57 6.82 13.90
N GLY A 150 -11.51 6.74 12.95
CA GLY A 150 -12.91 7.08 13.20
C GLY A 150 -13.19 8.59 13.33
N SER A 151 -12.21 9.44 13.02
CA SER A 151 -12.33 10.90 13.16
C SER A 151 -12.96 11.59 11.94
N ALA A 152 -13.10 10.87 10.82
CA ALA A 152 -13.65 11.42 9.58
C ALA A 152 -14.29 10.31 8.72
N HIS A 153 -15.14 10.74 7.78
CA HIS A 153 -15.66 9.90 6.70
C HIS A 153 -15.21 10.51 5.36
N ARG A 154 -14.60 9.71 4.47
CA ARG A 154 -14.15 10.16 3.17
C ARG A 154 -14.20 9.03 2.15
N GLU A 155 -14.77 9.31 0.98
CA GLU A 155 -14.92 8.33 -0.10
C GLU A 155 -13.97 8.59 -1.27
N GLN A 156 -13.53 9.84 -1.46
CA GLN A 156 -12.69 10.24 -2.57
C GLN A 156 -11.36 10.84 -2.09
N TYR A 157 -10.31 10.50 -2.78
CA TYR A 157 -8.94 10.96 -2.55
C TYR A 157 -8.41 11.58 -3.84
N ARG A 158 -7.33 12.38 -3.74
CA ARG A 158 -6.71 13.09 -4.88
C ARG A 158 -5.88 12.13 -5.73
N GLU A 159 -4.99 11.39 -5.05
CA GLU A 159 -4.01 10.49 -5.65
C GLU A 159 -4.21 9.03 -5.19
N LEU A 160 -4.69 8.81 -3.98
CA LEU A 160 -4.83 7.46 -3.44
C LEU A 160 -6.06 6.74 -3.98
N LEU A 161 -5.86 5.50 -4.40
CA LEU A 161 -6.93 4.55 -4.67
C LEU A 161 -7.15 3.66 -3.44
N VAL A 162 -8.25 3.87 -2.73
CA VAL A 162 -8.53 3.20 -1.45
C VAL A 162 -9.58 2.11 -1.64
N SER A 163 -9.21 0.87 -1.30
CA SER A 163 -10.15 -0.25 -1.26
C SER A 163 -10.80 -0.36 0.14
N PRO A 164 -12.13 -0.63 0.21
CA PRO A 164 -13.08 -0.95 -0.86
C PRO A 164 -13.77 0.28 -1.50
N LEU A 165 -13.40 1.51 -1.12
CA LEU A 165 -14.13 2.73 -1.45
C LEU A 165 -14.07 3.09 -2.95
N SER A 166 -12.88 3.43 -3.45
CA SER A 166 -12.69 3.98 -4.80
C SER A 166 -11.92 3.05 -5.75
N MET A 167 -11.04 2.19 -5.24
CA MET A 167 -10.04 1.48 -6.05
C MET A 167 -10.63 0.68 -7.22
N ARG A 168 -11.70 -0.09 -7.02
CA ARG A 168 -12.30 -0.88 -8.11
C ARG A 168 -12.80 0.02 -9.24
N ARG A 169 -13.56 1.07 -8.89
CA ARG A 169 -14.11 2.01 -9.86
C ARG A 169 -12.99 2.68 -10.65
N SER A 170 -12.01 3.22 -9.96
CA SER A 170 -10.89 3.89 -10.60
C SER A 170 -10.09 2.98 -11.52
N LEU A 171 -9.84 1.71 -11.14
CA LEU A 171 -9.20 0.75 -12.03
C LEU A 171 -10.02 0.46 -13.28
N LEU A 172 -11.35 0.34 -13.16
CA LEU A 172 -12.24 0.15 -14.31
C LEU A 172 -12.21 1.36 -15.24
N ASP A 173 -12.25 2.57 -14.68
CA ASP A 173 -12.17 3.84 -15.43
C ASP A 173 -10.81 3.96 -16.15
N MET A 174 -9.69 3.57 -15.49
CA MET A 174 -8.35 3.55 -16.10
C MET A 174 -8.25 2.54 -17.25
N ILE A 175 -8.81 1.33 -17.10
CA ILE A 175 -8.85 0.32 -18.19
C ILE A 175 -9.66 0.87 -19.37
N GLN A 176 -10.83 1.46 -19.11
CA GLN A 176 -11.68 2.04 -20.15
C GLN A 176 -10.97 3.20 -20.87
N ARG A 177 -10.30 4.09 -20.12
CA ARG A 177 -9.53 5.19 -20.67
C ARG A 177 -8.39 4.71 -21.56
N GLU A 178 -7.61 3.70 -21.09
CA GLU A 178 -6.54 3.08 -21.88
C GLU A 178 -7.07 2.50 -23.18
N THR A 179 -8.24 1.83 -23.13
CA THR A 179 -8.89 1.28 -24.33
C THR A 179 -9.29 2.37 -25.32
N ALA A 180 -9.89 3.45 -24.83
CA ALA A 180 -10.29 4.57 -25.68
C ALA A 180 -9.09 5.28 -26.33
N LEU A 181 -7.99 5.43 -25.59
CA LEU A 181 -6.74 6.03 -26.12
C LEU A 181 -6.05 5.09 -27.11
N HIS A 182 -6.13 3.76 -26.89
CA HIS A 182 -5.65 2.79 -27.87
C HIS A 182 -6.38 2.92 -29.22
N GLN A 183 -7.69 3.08 -29.22
CA GLN A 183 -8.48 3.29 -30.45
C GLN A 183 -8.04 4.53 -31.22
N GLN A 184 -7.51 5.55 -30.55
CA GLN A 184 -7.02 6.78 -31.17
C GLN A 184 -5.56 6.66 -31.63
N ASN A 185 -4.70 6.04 -30.82
CA ASN A 185 -3.24 6.09 -30.97
C ASN A 185 -2.59 4.76 -31.34
N GLY A 186 -3.27 3.63 -31.18
CA GLY A 186 -2.78 2.29 -31.50
C GLY A 186 -1.73 1.75 -30.53
N ASN A 187 -1.43 2.43 -29.42
CA ASN A 187 -0.32 2.12 -28.51
C ASN A 187 -0.72 1.66 -27.10
N GLY A 188 -2.00 1.34 -26.88
CA GLY A 188 -2.49 0.94 -25.56
C GLY A 188 -1.84 -0.31 -25.01
N GLU A 189 -1.38 -0.22 -23.78
CA GLU A 189 -0.83 -1.35 -23.04
C GLU A 189 -1.19 -1.29 -21.56
N ILE A 190 -1.61 -2.42 -21.01
CA ILE A 190 -1.94 -2.58 -19.59
C ILE A 190 -1.03 -3.63 -18.97
N ILE A 191 -0.34 -3.30 -17.89
CA ILE A 191 0.48 -4.25 -17.14
C ILE A 191 -0.02 -4.31 -15.69
N PHE A 192 -0.46 -5.47 -15.25
CA PHE A 192 -0.82 -5.72 -13.85
C PHE A 192 0.12 -6.75 -13.23
N LYS A 193 0.63 -6.41 -12.07
CA LYS A 193 1.27 -7.34 -11.16
C LYS A 193 0.45 -7.41 -9.88
N CYS A 194 -0.05 -8.60 -9.53
CA CYS A 194 -0.92 -8.75 -8.35
C CYS A 194 -0.83 -10.15 -7.75
N ASN A 195 -1.37 -10.28 -6.54
CA ASN A 195 -1.43 -11.58 -5.85
C ASN A 195 -2.42 -12.54 -6.50
N GLN A 196 -3.60 -12.03 -6.82
CA GLN A 196 -4.75 -12.78 -7.33
C GLN A 196 -5.54 -11.88 -8.25
N LEU A 197 -6.16 -12.47 -9.27
CA LEU A 197 -7.08 -11.80 -10.18
C LEU A 197 -8.39 -12.58 -10.22
N VAL A 198 -9.34 -12.16 -9.37
CA VAL A 198 -10.63 -12.84 -9.17
C VAL A 198 -11.85 -11.91 -9.32
N ASP A 199 -11.63 -10.59 -9.38
CA ASP A 199 -12.72 -9.62 -9.54
C ASP A 199 -13.32 -9.72 -10.95
N LYS A 200 -14.61 -10.15 -11.02
CA LYS A 200 -15.31 -10.38 -12.30
C LYS A 200 -15.43 -9.12 -13.16
N HIS A 201 -15.52 -7.95 -12.55
CA HIS A 201 -15.68 -6.69 -13.31
C HIS A 201 -14.35 -6.28 -13.94
N VAL A 202 -13.25 -6.38 -13.20
CA VAL A 202 -11.91 -6.12 -13.72
C VAL A 202 -11.56 -7.12 -14.82
N ILE A 203 -11.82 -8.42 -14.63
CA ILE A 203 -11.58 -9.47 -15.65
C ILE A 203 -12.35 -9.16 -16.94
N ARG A 204 -13.64 -8.81 -16.83
CA ARG A 204 -14.45 -8.44 -18.01
C ARG A 204 -13.94 -7.19 -18.71
N ALA A 205 -13.47 -6.20 -17.97
CA ALA A 205 -12.90 -5.00 -18.55
C ALA A 205 -11.59 -5.29 -19.30
N LEU A 206 -10.72 -6.16 -18.77
CA LEU A 206 -9.50 -6.60 -19.45
C LEU A 206 -9.79 -7.41 -20.72
N TYR A 207 -10.80 -8.29 -20.71
CA TYR A 207 -11.24 -8.97 -21.93
C TYR A 207 -11.71 -7.97 -23.00
N ARG A 208 -12.54 -6.98 -22.64
CA ARG A 208 -12.97 -5.94 -23.58
C ARG A 208 -11.78 -5.14 -24.14
N ALA A 209 -10.84 -4.75 -23.30
CA ALA A 209 -9.63 -4.06 -23.74
C ALA A 209 -8.84 -4.91 -24.75
N SER A 210 -8.70 -6.22 -24.50
CA SER A 210 -8.04 -7.16 -25.43
C SER A 210 -8.79 -7.28 -26.76
N MET A 211 -10.11 -7.35 -26.75
CA MET A 211 -10.94 -7.42 -27.95
C MET A 211 -10.81 -6.16 -28.81
N GLU A 212 -10.54 -5.01 -28.18
CA GLU A 212 -10.28 -3.73 -28.85
C GLU A 212 -8.79 -3.55 -29.28
N GLY A 213 -7.93 -4.57 -29.06
CA GLY A 213 -6.54 -4.57 -29.51
C GLY A 213 -5.50 -4.17 -28.46
N VAL A 214 -5.91 -3.72 -27.28
CA VAL A 214 -4.99 -3.37 -26.20
C VAL A 214 -4.16 -4.56 -25.77
N ARG A 215 -2.83 -4.40 -25.69
CA ARG A 215 -1.93 -5.41 -25.15
C ARG A 215 -2.05 -5.48 -23.63
N VAL A 216 -2.35 -6.66 -23.09
CA VAL A 216 -2.52 -6.85 -21.64
C VAL A 216 -1.51 -7.89 -21.13
N ARG A 217 -0.64 -7.47 -20.22
CA ARG A 217 0.34 -8.35 -19.57
C ARG A 217 0.03 -8.46 -18.08
N LEU A 218 -0.23 -9.67 -17.62
CA LEU A 218 -0.63 -9.95 -16.25
C LEU A 218 0.40 -10.84 -15.57
N GLN A 219 1.00 -10.39 -14.49
CA GLN A 219 1.82 -11.19 -13.60
C GLN A 219 1.01 -11.51 -12.34
N VAL A 220 0.45 -12.71 -12.29
CA VAL A 220 -0.43 -13.12 -11.19
C VAL A 220 0.23 -14.24 -10.40
N ARG A 221 0.53 -13.99 -9.12
CA ARG A 221 1.25 -14.95 -8.28
C ARG A 221 0.44 -16.19 -7.92
N GLY A 222 -0.85 -16.03 -7.65
CA GLY A 222 -1.73 -17.09 -7.17
C GLY A 222 -2.94 -17.30 -8.07
N ILE A 223 -4.14 -17.27 -7.49
CA ILE A 223 -5.39 -17.54 -8.21
C ILE A 223 -5.61 -16.51 -9.32
N CYS A 224 -5.79 -16.99 -10.56
CA CYS A 224 -6.17 -16.21 -11.72
C CYS A 224 -7.43 -16.81 -12.34
N CYS A 225 -8.55 -16.07 -12.29
CA CYS A 225 -9.82 -16.48 -12.92
C CYS A 225 -9.97 -15.95 -14.36
N LEU A 226 -8.95 -15.26 -14.90
CA LEU A 226 -8.89 -14.85 -16.29
C LEU A 226 -8.18 -15.95 -17.11
N ARG A 227 -8.75 -16.33 -18.25
CA ARG A 227 -8.18 -17.30 -19.20
C ARG A 227 -7.56 -16.54 -20.38
N PRO A 228 -6.24 -16.59 -20.59
CA PRO A 228 -5.58 -16.00 -21.76
C PRO A 228 -5.75 -16.91 -23.00
N GLY A 229 -5.50 -16.35 -24.20
CA GLY A 229 -5.42 -17.10 -25.46
C GLY A 229 -6.75 -17.68 -25.97
N VAL A 230 -7.89 -17.14 -25.52
CA VAL A 230 -9.20 -17.49 -26.05
C VAL A 230 -9.42 -16.66 -27.32
N LYS A 231 -9.52 -17.34 -28.48
CA LYS A 231 -9.67 -16.72 -29.81
C LYS A 231 -10.83 -15.71 -29.85
N GLY A 232 -10.53 -14.51 -30.30
CA GLY A 232 -11.48 -13.40 -30.43
C GLY A 232 -11.83 -12.71 -29.09
N ILE A 233 -11.27 -13.15 -27.95
CA ILE A 233 -11.59 -12.57 -26.63
C ILE A 233 -10.32 -12.13 -25.91
N SER A 234 -9.33 -12.99 -25.80
CA SER A 234 -8.09 -12.74 -25.04
C SER A 234 -6.82 -13.04 -25.83
N ASP A 235 -6.85 -12.83 -27.14
CA ASP A 235 -5.70 -13.00 -28.03
C ASP A 235 -4.54 -12.06 -27.64
N ASN A 236 -4.84 -10.89 -27.10
CA ASN A 236 -3.87 -9.88 -26.69
C ASN A 236 -3.55 -9.93 -25.18
N ILE A 237 -3.99 -10.99 -24.48
CA ILE A 237 -3.70 -11.16 -23.05
C ILE A 237 -2.64 -12.23 -22.81
N GLU A 238 -1.58 -11.85 -22.14
CA GLU A 238 -0.55 -12.73 -21.62
C GLU A 238 -0.64 -12.83 -20.11
N VAL A 239 -0.60 -14.04 -19.55
CA VAL A 239 -0.59 -14.27 -18.10
C VAL A 239 0.65 -15.06 -17.73
N THR A 240 1.43 -14.52 -16.80
CA THR A 240 2.62 -15.16 -16.26
C THR A 240 2.55 -15.28 -14.75
N SER A 241 3.26 -16.26 -14.18
CA SER A 241 3.48 -16.41 -12.77
C SER A 241 4.94 -16.70 -12.50
N ILE A 242 5.53 -16.01 -11.53
CA ILE A 242 6.91 -16.24 -11.15
C ILE A 242 6.92 -17.05 -9.85
N VAL A 243 7.55 -18.22 -9.91
CA VAL A 243 7.85 -19.06 -8.75
C VAL A 243 9.36 -19.19 -8.66
N GLY A 244 9.94 -18.71 -7.56
CA GLY A 244 11.39 -18.68 -7.41
C GLY A 244 11.81 -18.46 -5.97
N ARG A 245 13.02 -17.91 -5.80
CA ARG A 245 13.65 -17.68 -4.49
C ARG A 245 12.84 -16.72 -3.62
N PHE A 246 12.21 -15.71 -4.22
CA PHE A 246 11.48 -14.66 -3.52
C PHE A 246 9.98 -14.79 -3.75
N LEU A 247 9.19 -14.36 -2.75
CA LEU A 247 7.74 -14.24 -2.91
C LEU A 247 7.43 -12.95 -3.68
N GLU A 248 6.81 -13.08 -4.85
CA GLU A 248 6.34 -11.94 -5.63
C GLU A 248 5.13 -11.29 -4.93
N HIS A 249 5.38 -10.16 -4.25
CA HIS A 249 4.40 -9.58 -3.32
C HIS A 249 3.84 -8.21 -3.73
N PRO A 250 4.56 -7.34 -4.51
CA PRO A 250 4.04 -6.02 -4.84
C PRO A 250 2.82 -6.10 -5.75
N ARG A 251 1.93 -5.11 -5.62
CA ARG A 251 0.85 -4.85 -6.57
C ARG A 251 1.22 -3.61 -7.34
N VAL A 252 1.28 -3.74 -8.67
CA VAL A 252 1.61 -2.66 -9.59
C VAL A 252 0.61 -2.69 -10.72
N TYR A 253 0.06 -1.54 -11.07
CA TYR A 253 -0.86 -1.34 -12.17
C TYR A 253 -0.30 -0.21 -13.04
N TRP A 254 -0.03 -0.52 -14.29
CA TRP A 254 0.55 0.42 -15.23
C TRP A 254 -0.28 0.50 -16.50
N PHE A 255 -0.42 1.71 -17.04
CA PHE A 255 -1.17 2.05 -18.24
C PHE A 255 -0.32 2.95 -19.11
N ASN A 256 -0.20 2.65 -20.42
CA ASN A 256 0.75 3.32 -21.32
C ASN A 256 0.22 4.57 -21.99
N ALA A 257 -1.06 4.61 -22.36
CA ALA A 257 -1.57 5.59 -23.31
C ALA A 257 -1.65 7.05 -22.80
N ASN A 258 -1.09 7.33 -21.66
CA ASN A 258 -1.13 8.67 -21.07
C ASN A 258 0.23 9.36 -20.94
N GLY A 259 1.26 8.79 -21.49
CA GLY A 259 2.60 9.36 -21.46
C GLY A 259 3.35 9.03 -20.16
#